data_82aefc5fbb1f53dda4fb95a4f5fab425
#
_entry.id   82aefc5fbb1f53dda4fb95a4f5fab425
#
_cell.length_a   1.000
_cell.length_b   1.000
_cell.length_c   1.000
_cell.angle_alpha   90.00
_cell.angle_beta   90.00
_cell.angle_gamma   90.00
#
_symmetry.space_group_name_H-M   'P 1'
#
loop_
_entity.id
_entity.type
_entity.pdbx_description
1 polymer ?
#
loop_
_entity_poly.entity_id
_entity_poly.type
_entity_poly.pdbx_seq_one_letter_code
_entity_poly.pdbx_strand_id
1 'polypeptide(L)'
;MADRGTTVSPLAGWLMIVGGAALAMVTFLTWFEIAGTEFSAWEGLRRTDVVIFGAGVLVAACGAWLLFGDVGPEGPAVAAIGAGVAAIAALVVVVRMVSPPDDGDLRIGIFLGLVAALGAMVGGLIALASASPAARSPADR
;
A
#
# COMPACT_ATOMS: atom_id res chain seq x y z
N MET A 1 20.67 -30.81 2.36
CA MET A 1 19.42 -30.37 1.71
C MET A 1 19.43 -28.85 1.74
N ALA A 2 19.63 -28.22 0.59
CA ALA A 2 19.57 -26.76 0.52
C ALA A 2 18.11 -26.37 0.72
N ASP A 3 17.86 -25.70 1.81
CA ASP A 3 16.59 -25.05 2.10
C ASP A 3 16.36 -23.99 1.01
N ARG A 4 15.46 -24.29 0.07
CA ARG A 4 15.03 -23.33 -0.93
C ARG A 4 14.03 -22.42 -0.24
N GLY A 5 14.58 -21.52 0.58
CA GLY A 5 13.79 -20.42 1.12
C GLY A 5 13.06 -19.72 -0.03
N THR A 6 11.79 -19.51 0.13
CA THR A 6 10.97 -18.70 -0.79
C THR A 6 11.57 -17.29 -0.86
N THR A 7 12.34 -17.01 -1.94
CA THR A 7 12.95 -15.71 -2.13
C THR A 7 11.91 -14.75 -2.68
N VAL A 8 11.38 -13.89 -1.81
CA VAL A 8 10.55 -12.76 -2.24
C VAL A 8 11.42 -11.77 -2.99
N SER A 9 10.92 -11.24 -4.10
CA SER A 9 11.66 -10.23 -4.88
C SER A 9 11.96 -9.01 -4.02
N PRO A 10 13.25 -8.58 -3.89
CA PRO A 10 13.60 -7.38 -3.13
C PRO A 10 12.87 -6.12 -3.62
N LEU A 11 12.59 -6.04 -4.94
CA LEU A 11 11.83 -4.95 -5.52
C LEU A 11 10.43 -4.84 -4.92
N ALA A 12 9.77 -5.98 -4.68
CA ALA A 12 8.44 -6.02 -4.10
C ALA A 12 8.42 -5.42 -2.68
N GLY A 13 9.37 -5.81 -1.83
CA GLY A 13 9.52 -5.27 -0.48
C GLY A 13 9.77 -3.76 -0.48
N TRP A 14 10.66 -3.28 -1.35
CA TRP A 14 10.93 -1.84 -1.49
C TRP A 14 9.72 -1.05 -1.99
N LEU A 15 8.97 -1.56 -2.97
CA LEU A 15 7.74 -0.91 -3.44
C LEU A 15 6.69 -0.78 -2.33
N MET A 16 6.55 -1.80 -1.48
CA MET A 16 5.65 -1.75 -0.34
C MET A 16 6.14 -0.75 0.73
N ILE A 17 7.44 -0.72 1.03
CA ILE A 17 7.99 0.23 2.01
C ILE A 17 7.81 1.67 1.50
N VAL A 18 8.28 1.96 0.29
CA VAL A 18 8.24 3.32 -0.26
C VAL A 18 6.80 3.77 -0.50
N GLY A 19 5.97 2.90 -1.08
CA GLY A 19 4.55 3.20 -1.31
C GLY A 19 3.77 3.39 -0.01
N GLY A 20 3.99 2.53 0.98
CA GLY A 20 3.35 2.64 2.29
C GLY A 20 3.80 3.89 3.06
N ALA A 21 5.10 4.19 3.09
CA ALA A 21 5.63 5.40 3.69
C ALA A 21 5.11 6.67 2.99
N ALA A 22 5.13 6.69 1.65
CA ALA A 22 4.57 7.78 0.87
C ALA A 22 3.07 7.97 1.16
N LEU A 23 2.30 6.87 1.24
CA LEU A 23 0.88 6.91 1.57
C LEU A 23 0.63 7.51 2.97
N ALA A 24 1.46 7.17 3.96
CA ALA A 24 1.38 7.79 5.28
C ALA A 24 1.75 9.28 5.24
N MET A 25 2.78 9.66 4.48
CA MET A 25 3.25 11.05 4.40
C MET A 25 2.29 11.96 3.65
N VAL A 26 1.60 11.48 2.61
CA VAL A 26 0.66 12.31 1.84
C VAL A 26 -0.58 12.71 2.64
N THR A 27 -0.88 12.07 3.76
CA THR A 27 -1.97 12.51 4.65
C THR A 27 -1.72 13.88 5.27
N PHE A 28 -0.46 14.34 5.29
CA PHE A 28 -0.08 15.67 5.76
C PHE A 28 -0.07 16.74 4.66
N LEU A 29 -0.25 16.34 3.39
CA LEU A 29 -0.35 17.27 2.28
C LEU A 29 -1.77 17.82 2.13
N THR A 30 -1.91 18.93 1.41
CA THR A 30 -3.21 19.50 1.05
C THR A 30 -3.95 18.57 0.09
N TRP A 31 -5.15 18.13 0.50
CA TRP A 31 -6.01 17.24 -0.30
C TRP A 31 -7.16 18.00 -0.96
N PHE A 32 -7.70 18.99 -0.25
CA PHE A 32 -8.85 19.77 -0.70
C PHE A 32 -8.64 21.25 -0.42
N GLU A 33 -9.26 22.09 -1.25
CA GLU A 33 -9.44 23.50 -0.98
C GLU A 33 -10.92 23.83 -1.00
N ILE A 34 -11.40 24.47 0.05
CA ILE A 34 -12.78 24.90 0.20
C ILE A 34 -12.78 26.41 0.47
N ALA A 35 -13.45 27.19 -0.39
CA ALA A 35 -13.56 28.65 -0.24
C ALA A 35 -12.21 29.38 -0.05
N GLY A 36 -11.14 28.93 -0.72
CA GLY A 36 -9.81 29.53 -0.63
C GLY A 36 -9.01 29.12 0.60
N THR A 37 -9.50 28.18 1.40
CA THR A 37 -8.77 27.60 2.54
C THR A 37 -8.32 26.19 2.19
N GLU A 38 -7.02 25.93 2.35
CA GLU A 38 -6.43 24.62 2.12
C GLU A 38 -6.62 23.73 3.35
N PHE A 39 -7.08 22.51 3.11
CA PHE A 39 -7.23 21.48 4.16
C PHE A 39 -6.35 20.29 3.85
N SER A 40 -5.53 19.90 4.83
CA SER A 40 -4.88 18.60 4.82
C SER A 40 -5.91 17.49 5.10
N ALA A 41 -5.53 16.26 4.80
CA ALA A 41 -6.37 15.14 5.14
C ALA A 41 -6.73 15.13 6.66
N TRP A 42 -5.81 15.53 7.55
CA TRP A 42 -6.03 15.59 9.01
C TRP A 42 -7.09 16.61 9.47
N GLU A 43 -7.22 17.72 8.78
CA GLU A 43 -8.12 18.82 9.18
C GLU A 43 -9.54 18.60 8.66
N GLY A 44 -9.67 18.02 7.47
CA GLY A 44 -10.96 17.84 6.82
C GLY A 44 -11.73 16.56 7.21
N LEU A 45 -11.04 15.48 7.55
CA LEU A 45 -11.62 14.13 7.58
C LEU A 45 -11.09 13.22 8.69
N ARG A 46 -11.06 13.72 9.88
CA ARG A 46 -10.45 13.15 11.11
C ARG A 46 -10.47 11.61 11.29
N ARG A 47 -11.44 10.88 10.73
CA ARG A 47 -11.51 9.42 10.84
C ARG A 47 -10.88 8.69 9.66
N THR A 48 -11.06 9.20 8.45
CA THR A 48 -10.56 8.55 7.23
C THR A 48 -9.04 8.66 7.14
N ASP A 49 -8.47 9.74 7.64
CA ASP A 49 -7.03 10.02 7.58
C ASP A 49 -6.23 9.12 8.49
N VAL A 50 -6.75 8.85 9.68
CA VAL A 50 -6.17 7.85 10.58
C VAL A 50 -6.15 6.46 9.92
N VAL A 51 -7.18 6.12 9.14
CA VAL A 51 -7.25 4.84 8.42
C VAL A 51 -6.20 4.80 7.31
N ILE A 52 -6.08 5.86 6.49
CA ILE A 52 -5.11 5.91 5.39
C ILE A 52 -3.68 5.94 5.94
N PHE A 53 -3.41 6.74 6.97
CA PHE A 53 -2.12 6.76 7.65
C PHE A 53 -1.76 5.39 8.22
N GLY A 54 -2.67 4.77 8.97
CA GLY A 54 -2.49 3.43 9.54
C GLY A 54 -2.28 2.36 8.46
N ALA A 55 -3.02 2.44 7.35
CA ALA A 55 -2.82 1.57 6.20
C ALA A 55 -1.42 1.73 5.61
N GLY A 56 -0.95 2.96 5.42
CA GLY A 56 0.40 3.25 4.92
C GLY A 56 1.49 2.66 5.82
N VAL A 57 1.39 2.87 7.13
CA VAL A 57 2.33 2.31 8.12
C VAL A 57 2.30 0.77 8.09
N LEU A 58 1.12 0.16 8.05
CA LEU A 58 0.97 -1.30 8.02
C LEU A 58 1.57 -1.90 6.74
N VAL A 59 1.32 -1.29 5.58
CA VAL A 59 1.88 -1.75 4.30
C VAL A 59 3.41 -1.63 4.30
N ALA A 60 3.96 -0.52 4.82
CA ALA A 60 5.40 -0.34 4.96
C ALA A 60 6.01 -1.40 5.92
N ALA A 61 5.34 -1.70 7.01
CA ALA A 61 5.76 -2.75 7.95
C ALA A 61 5.73 -4.14 7.30
N CYS A 62 4.70 -4.48 6.51
CA CYS A 62 4.66 -5.71 5.73
C CYS A 62 5.83 -5.80 4.74
N GLY A 63 6.11 -4.70 4.02
CA GLY A 63 7.25 -4.63 3.09
C GLY A 63 8.60 -4.81 3.81
N ALA A 64 8.78 -4.17 4.97
CA ALA A 64 9.98 -4.32 5.78
C ALA A 64 10.16 -5.76 6.30
N TRP A 65 9.07 -6.38 6.75
CA TRP A 65 9.10 -7.79 7.14
C TRP A 65 9.53 -8.71 5.98
N LEU A 66 8.97 -8.50 4.79
CA LEU A 66 9.32 -9.30 3.60
C LEU A 66 10.76 -9.08 3.14
N LEU A 67 11.36 -7.93 3.43
CA LEU A 67 12.71 -7.58 2.99
C LEU A 67 13.79 -7.95 4.00
N PHE A 68 13.51 -7.79 5.29
CA PHE A 68 14.50 -7.93 6.37
C PHE A 68 14.20 -9.06 7.36
N GLY A 69 12.99 -9.63 7.31
CA GLY A 69 12.58 -10.71 8.19
C GLY A 69 12.98 -12.09 7.68
N ASP A 70 12.92 -13.08 8.56
CA ASP A 70 13.00 -14.48 8.15
C ASP A 70 11.68 -14.87 7.47
N VAL A 71 11.68 -14.81 6.14
CA VAL A 71 10.49 -15.11 5.33
C VAL A 71 10.27 -16.61 5.29
N GLY A 72 9.52 -17.10 6.26
CA GLY A 72 9.05 -18.48 6.34
C GLY A 72 7.79 -18.72 5.50
N PRO A 73 7.00 -19.75 5.83
CA PRO A 73 5.75 -20.09 5.15
C PRO A 73 4.67 -18.97 5.26
N GLU A 74 4.86 -17.98 6.14
CA GLU A 74 3.96 -16.84 6.32
C GLU A 74 4.15 -15.75 5.26
N GLY A 75 5.24 -15.75 4.49
CA GLY A 75 5.55 -14.73 3.48
C GLY A 75 4.39 -14.40 2.54
N PRO A 76 3.71 -15.39 1.94
CA PRO A 76 2.54 -15.16 1.09
C PRO A 76 1.38 -14.48 1.84
N ALA A 77 1.16 -14.81 3.10
CA ALA A 77 0.10 -14.21 3.91
C ALA A 77 0.40 -12.73 4.19
N VAL A 78 1.65 -12.41 4.55
CA VAL A 78 2.08 -11.02 4.80
C VAL A 78 1.97 -10.20 3.51
N ALA A 79 2.39 -10.75 2.35
CA ALA A 79 2.24 -10.10 1.05
C ALA A 79 0.77 -9.84 0.70
N ALA A 80 -0.11 -10.82 0.93
CA ALA A 80 -1.54 -10.70 0.69
C ALA A 80 -2.20 -9.63 1.58
N ILE A 81 -1.84 -9.59 2.87
CA ILE A 81 -2.31 -8.56 3.80
C ILE A 81 -1.88 -7.17 3.32
N GLY A 82 -0.60 -7.00 2.99
CA GLY A 82 -0.08 -5.71 2.51
C GLY A 82 -0.76 -5.26 1.21
N ALA A 83 -0.92 -6.16 0.23
CA ALA A 83 -1.63 -5.87 -1.03
C ALA A 83 -3.10 -5.52 -0.78
N GLY A 84 -3.80 -6.27 0.07
CA GLY A 84 -5.20 -6.03 0.41
C GLY A 84 -5.42 -4.69 1.11
N VAL A 85 -4.57 -4.35 2.08
CA VAL A 85 -4.63 -3.06 2.78
C VAL A 85 -4.35 -1.90 1.81
N ALA A 86 -3.35 -2.03 0.93
CA ALA A 86 -3.06 -1.02 -0.09
C ALA A 86 -4.22 -0.86 -1.08
N ALA A 87 -4.88 -1.95 -1.48
CA ALA A 87 -6.08 -1.90 -2.35
C ALA A 87 -7.25 -1.18 -1.67
N ILE A 88 -7.50 -1.44 -0.39
CA ILE A 88 -8.53 -0.73 0.38
C ILE A 88 -8.20 0.76 0.48
N ALA A 89 -6.93 1.11 0.77
CA ALA A 89 -6.49 2.50 0.81
C ALA A 89 -6.69 3.20 -0.55
N ALA A 90 -6.32 2.54 -1.66
CA ALA A 90 -6.57 3.06 -3.01
C ALA A 90 -8.05 3.30 -3.26
N LEU A 91 -8.92 2.36 -2.88
CA LEU A 91 -10.37 2.49 -3.01
C LEU A 91 -10.90 3.68 -2.20
N VAL A 92 -10.45 3.86 -0.96
CA VAL A 92 -10.84 5.01 -0.12
C VAL A 92 -10.43 6.32 -0.77
N VAL A 93 -9.21 6.41 -1.32
CA VAL A 93 -8.75 7.60 -2.04
C VAL A 93 -9.63 7.86 -3.27
N VAL A 94 -9.94 6.85 -4.08
CA VAL A 94 -10.82 6.99 -5.26
C VAL A 94 -12.21 7.46 -4.86
N VAL A 95 -12.81 6.90 -3.81
CA VAL A 95 -14.11 7.35 -3.30
C VAL A 95 -14.08 8.83 -2.91
N ARG A 96 -12.97 9.29 -2.30
CA ARG A 96 -12.78 10.71 -1.96
C ARG A 96 -12.59 11.61 -3.17
N MET A 97 -11.99 11.10 -4.23
CA MET A 97 -11.88 11.84 -5.49
C MET A 97 -13.23 12.01 -6.19
N VAL A 98 -14.11 11.01 -6.10
CA VAL A 98 -15.44 11.04 -6.73
C VAL A 98 -16.46 11.81 -5.87
N SER A 99 -16.29 11.80 -4.56
CA SER A 99 -17.18 12.47 -3.61
C SER A 99 -16.36 13.37 -2.67
N PRO A 100 -15.85 14.50 -3.17
CA PRO A 100 -15.13 15.45 -2.33
C PRO A 100 -16.08 16.06 -1.29
N PRO A 101 -15.58 16.42 -0.10
CA PRO A 101 -16.39 17.11 0.90
C PRO A 101 -16.71 18.53 0.42
N ASP A 102 -17.96 18.99 0.63
CA ASP A 102 -18.42 20.36 0.42
C ASP A 102 -18.04 20.99 -0.93
N ASP A 103 -18.09 20.20 -2.03
CA ASP A 103 -17.70 20.63 -3.39
C ASP A 103 -16.26 21.23 -3.47
N GLY A 104 -15.37 20.77 -2.61
CA GLY A 104 -13.97 21.23 -2.58
C GLY A 104 -13.18 20.81 -3.82
N ASP A 105 -12.27 21.69 -4.26
CA ASP A 105 -11.33 21.40 -5.34
C ASP A 105 -10.27 20.39 -4.91
N LEU A 106 -10.02 19.38 -5.76
CA LEU A 106 -9.01 18.36 -5.53
C LEU A 106 -7.60 18.95 -5.66
N ARG A 107 -6.75 18.66 -4.69
CA ARG A 107 -5.34 19.09 -4.67
C ARG A 107 -4.38 17.93 -4.86
N ILE A 108 -3.11 18.24 -5.09
CA ILE A 108 -2.07 17.28 -5.47
C ILE A 108 -1.91 16.13 -4.48
N GLY A 109 -2.18 16.35 -3.20
CA GLY A 109 -2.03 15.33 -2.15
C GLY A 109 -2.86 14.07 -2.43
N ILE A 110 -4.09 14.23 -2.90
CA ILE A 110 -4.98 13.08 -3.17
C ILE A 110 -4.47 12.24 -4.36
N PHE A 111 -3.92 12.88 -5.40
CA PHE A 111 -3.35 12.16 -6.56
C PHE A 111 -2.07 11.40 -6.16
N LEU A 112 -1.20 12.03 -5.37
CA LEU A 112 -0.01 11.38 -4.83
C LEU A 112 -0.38 10.20 -3.90
N GLY A 113 -1.45 10.35 -3.12
CA GLY A 113 -1.99 9.27 -2.28
C GLY A 113 -2.43 8.08 -3.12
N LEU A 114 -3.12 8.32 -4.23
CA LEU A 114 -3.53 7.26 -5.14
C LEU A 114 -2.33 6.54 -5.76
N VAL A 115 -1.35 7.29 -6.27
CA VAL A 115 -0.13 6.71 -6.86
C VAL A 115 0.64 5.89 -5.83
N ALA A 116 0.78 6.39 -4.60
CA ALA A 116 1.44 5.68 -3.51
C ALA A 116 0.72 4.36 -3.16
N ALA A 117 -0.61 4.39 -3.04
CA ALA A 117 -1.41 3.21 -2.73
C ALA A 117 -1.33 2.15 -3.85
N LEU A 118 -1.40 2.58 -5.12
CA LEU A 118 -1.26 1.68 -6.28
C LEU A 118 0.14 1.08 -6.35
N GLY A 119 1.18 1.88 -6.13
CA GLY A 119 2.56 1.39 -6.09
C GLY A 119 2.78 0.33 -5.00
N ALA A 120 2.25 0.57 -3.80
CA ALA A 120 2.29 -0.37 -2.70
C ALA A 120 1.51 -1.67 -3.01
N MET A 121 0.33 -1.55 -3.63
CA MET A 121 -0.48 -2.70 -4.05
C MET A 121 0.27 -3.56 -5.08
N VAL A 122 0.87 -2.94 -6.09
CA VAL A 122 1.69 -3.65 -7.10
C VAL A 122 2.86 -4.36 -6.44
N GLY A 123 3.54 -3.72 -5.49
CA GLY A 123 4.60 -4.36 -4.68
C GLY A 123 4.10 -5.62 -3.97
N GLY A 124 2.95 -5.54 -3.30
CA GLY A 124 2.35 -6.68 -2.62
C GLY A 124 1.96 -7.82 -3.58
N LEU A 125 1.42 -7.49 -4.76
CA LEU A 125 1.08 -8.48 -5.79
C LEU A 125 2.32 -9.18 -6.36
N ILE A 126 3.41 -8.43 -6.60
CA ILE A 126 4.69 -9.01 -7.03
C ILE A 126 5.26 -9.93 -5.95
N ALA A 127 5.18 -9.52 -4.68
CA ALA A 127 5.61 -10.36 -3.56
C ALA A 127 4.82 -11.66 -3.50
N LEU A 128 3.50 -11.58 -3.65
CA LEU A 128 2.61 -12.73 -3.64
C LEU A 128 2.90 -13.68 -4.82
N ALA A 129 3.11 -13.16 -6.02
CA ALA A 129 3.47 -13.94 -7.20
C ALA A 129 4.83 -14.64 -7.05
N SER A 130 5.82 -13.95 -6.43
CA SER A 130 7.16 -14.50 -6.19
C SER A 130 7.16 -15.60 -5.12
N ALA A 131 6.29 -15.49 -4.12
CA ALA A 131 6.18 -16.43 -3.02
C ALA A 131 5.35 -17.68 -3.35
N SER A 132 4.57 -17.65 -4.46
CA SER A 132 3.82 -18.81 -4.90
C SER A 132 4.78 -19.90 -5.39
N PRO A 133 4.71 -21.15 -4.87
CA PRO A 133 5.52 -22.24 -5.39
C PRO A 133 5.16 -22.42 -6.87
N ALA A 134 6.17 -22.33 -7.75
CA ALA A 134 5.99 -22.60 -9.16
C ALA A 134 5.22 -23.93 -9.29
N ALA A 135 4.12 -23.90 -10.04
CA ALA A 135 3.30 -25.07 -10.29
C ALA A 135 4.23 -26.23 -10.72
N ARG A 136 4.33 -27.26 -9.89
CA ARG A 136 5.16 -28.42 -10.19
C ARG A 136 4.73 -28.93 -11.55
N SER A 137 5.66 -28.92 -12.51
CA SER A 137 5.40 -29.45 -13.85
C SER A 137 4.91 -30.89 -13.69
N PRO A 138 3.82 -31.28 -14.37
CA PRO A 138 3.33 -32.67 -14.33
C PRO A 138 4.31 -33.71 -14.84
N ALA A 139 5.46 -33.26 -15.39
CA ALA A 139 6.48 -34.13 -15.98
C ALA A 139 7.38 -34.88 -14.95
N ASP A 140 7.28 -34.55 -13.65
CA ASP A 140 8.11 -35.15 -12.59
C ASP A 140 7.36 -36.23 -11.77
N ARG A 141 6.30 -36.83 -12.31
CA ARG A 141 5.63 -37.99 -11.71
C ARG A 141 5.85 -39.25 -12.51
#